data_815eb828402de2d10f839773cbc79e7b
#
_entry.id   815eb828402de2d10f839773cbc79e7b
#
_cell.length_a   1.000
_cell.length_b   1.000
_cell.length_c   1.000
_cell.angle_alpha   90.00
_cell.angle_beta   90.00
_cell.angle_gamma   90.00
#
_symmetry.space_group_name_H-M   'P 1'
#
loop_
_entity.id
_entity.type
_entity.pdbx_description
1 polymer ?
#
loop_
_entity_poly.entity_id
_entity_poly.type
_entity_poly.pdbx_seq_one_letter_code
_entity_poly.pdbx_strand_id
1 'polypeptide(L)'
;MKETELMNGTIDVIWNGYSKTSERMKKVAFSNSYLANDQVLVTKEKNVKNGADMKDKTIGVQSGSSGYDCYVGYPDLLKKYARKTIQYDTFNDAFLDLDAKRISGIVIDEVYASYVISHKSDPLSYHEVSIGYPKEEFAVGIRKGDKKLRLKINRALNELKKDGTIKKINHNWFGKNFID
;
A
#
# COMPACT_ATOMS: atom_id res chain seq x y z
N MET A 1 -12.16 -8.89 7.45
CA MET A 1 -12.55 -8.35 8.79
C MET A 1 -13.01 -6.89 8.68
N LYS A 2 -12.21 -5.92 8.30
CA LYS A 2 -12.59 -4.48 8.27
C LYS A 2 -13.83 -4.17 7.43
N GLU A 3 -14.04 -4.83 6.29
CA GLU A 3 -15.24 -4.64 5.47
C GLU A 3 -16.50 -5.15 6.18
N THR A 4 -16.39 -6.25 6.94
CA THR A 4 -17.49 -6.78 7.76
C THR A 4 -17.84 -5.83 8.90
N GLU A 5 -16.85 -5.28 9.57
CA GLU A 5 -17.04 -4.30 10.65
C GLU A 5 -17.70 -3.01 10.12
N LEU A 6 -17.31 -2.59 8.90
CA LEU A 6 -17.96 -1.46 8.23
C LEU A 6 -19.43 -1.77 7.90
N MET A 7 -19.72 -2.95 7.37
CA MET A 7 -21.11 -3.35 7.04
C MET A 7 -22.00 -3.44 8.28
N ASN A 8 -21.47 -3.98 9.38
CA ASN A 8 -22.21 -4.17 10.63
C ASN A 8 -22.35 -2.87 11.46
N GLY A 9 -21.69 -1.79 11.05
CA GLY A 9 -21.74 -0.52 11.77
C GLY A 9 -20.81 -0.43 12.98
N THR A 10 -19.91 -1.39 13.17
CA THR A 10 -18.87 -1.35 14.22
C THR A 10 -17.88 -0.22 13.98
N ILE A 11 -17.61 0.07 12.70
CA ILE A 11 -16.83 1.23 12.26
C ILE A 11 -17.60 2.01 11.20
N ASP A 12 -17.34 3.31 11.08
CA ASP A 12 -18.02 4.20 10.14
C ASP A 12 -17.32 4.31 8.79
N VAL A 13 -15.99 4.21 8.80
CA VAL A 13 -15.14 4.31 7.60
C VAL A 13 -13.90 3.41 7.71
N ILE A 14 -13.32 3.08 6.55
CA ILE A 14 -11.99 2.50 6.44
C ILE A 14 -11.08 3.58 5.84
N TRP A 15 -10.15 4.12 6.66
CA TRP A 15 -9.27 5.21 6.24
C TRP A 15 -7.83 4.95 6.72
N ASN A 16 -7.13 4.06 6.02
CA ASN A 16 -5.81 3.57 6.42
C ASN A 16 -4.87 3.24 5.24
N GLY A 17 -4.88 4.04 4.17
CA GLY A 17 -4.22 3.66 2.92
C GLY A 17 -4.99 2.52 2.24
N TYR A 18 -6.30 2.69 2.08
CA TYR A 18 -7.18 1.66 1.57
C TYR A 18 -7.28 1.75 0.04
N SER A 19 -6.56 0.87 -0.66
CA SER A 19 -6.55 0.81 -2.12
C SER A 19 -7.93 0.50 -2.69
N LYS A 20 -8.33 1.28 -3.68
CA LYS A 20 -9.61 1.16 -4.39
C LYS A 20 -9.52 0.09 -5.47
N THR A 21 -9.67 -1.18 -5.07
CA THR A 21 -9.66 -2.32 -5.99
C THR A 21 -11.06 -2.72 -6.45
N SER A 22 -11.15 -3.39 -7.60
CA SER A 22 -12.43 -3.90 -8.12
C SER A 22 -13.14 -4.84 -7.13
N GLU A 23 -12.40 -5.68 -6.43
CA GLU A 23 -12.95 -6.59 -5.43
C GLU A 23 -13.51 -5.85 -4.21
N ARG A 24 -12.79 -4.81 -3.74
CA ARG A 24 -13.25 -3.98 -2.63
C ARG A 24 -14.45 -3.12 -3.01
N MET A 25 -14.53 -2.63 -4.25
CA MET A 25 -15.71 -1.89 -4.77
C MET A 25 -16.99 -2.74 -4.78
N LYS A 26 -16.88 -4.06 -4.87
CA LYS A 26 -18.04 -4.95 -4.72
C LYS A 26 -18.59 -4.96 -3.29
N LYS A 27 -17.79 -4.66 -2.28
CA LYS A 27 -18.13 -4.75 -0.85
C LYS A 27 -18.45 -3.40 -0.23
N VAL A 28 -17.72 -2.34 -0.59
CA VAL A 28 -17.84 -1.01 0.00
C VAL A 28 -18.04 0.07 -1.07
N ALA A 29 -18.55 1.23 -0.66
CA ALA A 29 -18.51 2.44 -1.47
C ALA A 29 -17.21 3.18 -1.18
N PHE A 30 -16.67 3.91 -2.16
CA PHE A 30 -15.46 4.70 -2.01
C PHE A 30 -15.74 6.19 -2.14
N SER A 31 -14.93 6.99 -1.43
CA SER A 31 -14.81 8.42 -1.70
C SER A 31 -14.08 8.69 -3.02
N ASN A 32 -13.91 9.96 -3.37
CA ASN A 32 -12.88 10.38 -4.32
C ASN A 32 -11.51 9.96 -3.79
N SER A 33 -10.60 9.63 -4.70
CA SER A 33 -9.22 9.27 -4.35
C SER A 33 -8.48 10.50 -3.81
N TYR A 34 -7.63 10.28 -2.79
CA TYR A 34 -6.87 11.36 -2.15
C TYR A 34 -5.34 11.18 -2.28
N LEU A 35 -4.88 9.98 -2.65
CA LEU A 35 -3.47 9.65 -2.88
C LEU A 35 -3.34 8.65 -4.01
N ALA A 36 -2.34 8.85 -4.88
CA ALA A 36 -1.84 7.79 -5.75
C ALA A 36 -0.94 6.85 -4.95
N ASN A 37 -0.87 5.58 -5.33
CA ASN A 37 -0.03 4.57 -4.72
C ASN A 37 0.45 3.57 -5.77
N ASP A 38 1.67 3.12 -5.62
CA ASP A 38 2.19 1.98 -6.38
C ASP A 38 2.54 0.84 -5.40
N GLN A 39 2.41 -0.41 -5.87
CA GLN A 39 2.96 -1.55 -5.14
C GLN A 39 4.42 -1.71 -5.56
N VAL A 40 5.32 -1.64 -4.59
CA VAL A 40 6.76 -1.74 -4.81
C VAL A 40 7.36 -2.94 -4.07
N LEU A 41 8.52 -3.35 -4.51
CA LEU A 41 9.40 -4.24 -3.76
C LEU A 41 10.37 -3.39 -2.95
N VAL A 42 10.32 -3.49 -1.62
CA VAL A 42 11.36 -2.97 -0.73
C VAL A 42 12.40 -4.05 -0.49
N THR A 43 13.67 -3.75 -0.70
CA THR A 43 14.78 -4.68 -0.50
C THR A 43 16.02 -3.96 0.02
N LYS A 44 16.94 -4.70 0.64
CA LYS A 44 18.29 -4.22 1.01
C LYS A 44 19.38 -4.76 0.05
N GLU A 45 19.00 -5.50 -0.97
CA GLU A 45 19.88 -6.02 -2.02
C GLU A 45 20.18 -4.90 -3.05
N LYS A 46 21.44 -4.52 -3.22
CA LYS A 46 21.85 -3.33 -3.99
C LYS A 46 21.60 -3.39 -5.50
N ASN A 47 21.51 -4.59 -6.08
CA ASN A 47 21.50 -4.76 -7.54
C ASN A 47 20.13 -5.18 -8.10
N VAL A 48 19.08 -5.10 -7.30
CA VAL A 48 17.73 -5.46 -7.71
C VAL A 48 17.13 -4.31 -8.51
N LYS A 49 16.73 -4.60 -9.76
CA LYS A 49 16.08 -3.65 -10.68
C LYS A 49 14.68 -4.10 -11.09
N ASN A 50 14.40 -5.39 -10.95
CA ASN A 50 13.13 -6.01 -11.34
C ASN A 50 12.90 -7.30 -10.57
N GLY A 51 11.75 -7.95 -10.78
CA GLY A 51 11.41 -9.17 -10.05
C GLY A 51 12.30 -10.38 -10.38
N ALA A 52 12.91 -10.47 -11.56
CA ALA A 52 13.79 -11.57 -11.91
C ALA A 52 15.08 -11.58 -11.08
N ASP A 53 15.55 -10.41 -10.64
CA ASP A 53 16.72 -10.29 -9.77
C ASP A 53 16.49 -10.87 -8.36
N MET A 54 15.21 -11.17 -8.03
CA MET A 54 14.83 -11.85 -6.78
C MET A 54 14.73 -13.37 -6.91
N LYS A 55 15.37 -13.93 -7.96
CA LYS A 55 15.43 -15.38 -8.16
C LYS A 55 16.00 -16.09 -6.93
N ASP A 56 15.31 -17.17 -6.54
CA ASP A 56 15.64 -18.02 -5.39
C ASP A 56 15.66 -17.32 -4.01
N LYS A 57 15.10 -16.10 -3.94
CA LYS A 57 14.98 -15.30 -2.71
C LYS A 57 13.65 -15.55 -1.98
N THR A 58 13.60 -15.16 -0.71
CA THR A 58 12.37 -15.19 0.09
C THR A 58 11.71 -13.81 0.10
N ILE A 59 10.43 -13.76 -0.23
CA ILE A 59 9.63 -12.53 -0.32
C ILE A 59 8.60 -12.51 0.81
N GLY A 60 8.53 -11.39 1.51
CA GLY A 60 7.48 -11.08 2.49
C GLY A 60 6.30 -10.34 1.85
N VAL A 61 5.10 -10.66 2.30
CA VAL A 61 3.87 -9.97 1.91
C VAL A 61 2.96 -9.85 3.13
N GLN A 62 2.13 -8.81 3.21
CA GLN A 62 1.13 -8.73 4.29
C GLN A 62 -0.16 -9.44 3.87
N SER A 63 -0.71 -10.27 4.75
CA SER A 63 -1.98 -10.98 4.54
C SER A 63 -3.13 -9.99 4.30
N GLY A 64 -3.92 -10.20 3.23
CA GLY A 64 -5.09 -9.38 2.89
C GLY A 64 -4.77 -7.94 2.45
N SER A 65 -3.50 -7.63 2.13
CA SER A 65 -3.11 -6.37 1.51
C SER A 65 -3.34 -6.40 -0.01
N SER A 66 -3.44 -5.21 -0.63
CA SER A 66 -3.44 -5.10 -2.10
C SER A 66 -2.10 -5.54 -2.70
N GLY A 67 -1.00 -5.37 -1.98
CA GLY A 67 0.31 -5.89 -2.38
C GLY A 67 0.33 -7.41 -2.49
N TYR A 68 -0.32 -8.12 -1.56
CA TYR A 68 -0.49 -9.57 -1.68
C TYR A 68 -1.35 -9.93 -2.90
N ASP A 69 -2.45 -9.21 -3.14
CA ASP A 69 -3.32 -9.43 -4.29
C ASP A 69 -2.56 -9.21 -5.61
N CYS A 70 -1.74 -8.14 -5.72
CA CYS A 70 -0.87 -7.90 -6.86
C CYS A 70 0.18 -9.00 -7.03
N TYR A 71 0.85 -9.41 -5.95
CA TYR A 71 1.87 -10.47 -5.96
C TYR A 71 1.32 -11.80 -6.47
N VAL A 72 0.10 -12.15 -6.11
CA VAL A 72 -0.55 -13.39 -6.56
C VAL A 72 -1.18 -13.23 -7.93
N GLY A 73 -1.82 -12.07 -8.20
CA GLY A 73 -2.54 -11.82 -9.44
C GLY A 73 -1.64 -11.61 -10.67
N TYR A 74 -0.40 -11.15 -10.43
CA TYR A 74 0.61 -10.94 -11.50
C TYR A 74 1.88 -11.76 -11.22
N PRO A 75 1.80 -13.11 -11.19
CA PRO A 75 2.88 -13.98 -10.75
C PRO A 75 4.14 -13.85 -11.60
N ASP A 76 3.99 -13.46 -12.86
CA ASP A 76 5.12 -13.33 -13.81
C ASP A 76 6.04 -12.17 -13.50
N LEU A 77 5.59 -11.18 -12.72
CA LEU A 77 6.38 -10.01 -12.38
C LEU A 77 7.41 -10.28 -11.27
N LEU A 78 7.04 -11.07 -10.24
CA LEU A 78 7.91 -11.35 -9.09
C LEU A 78 7.76 -12.77 -8.56
N LYS A 79 6.51 -13.24 -8.35
CA LYS A 79 6.22 -14.48 -7.62
C LYS A 79 6.90 -15.70 -8.21
N LYS A 80 6.95 -15.84 -9.54
CA LYS A 80 7.55 -16.99 -10.22
C LYS A 80 9.06 -17.14 -9.98
N TYR A 81 9.72 -16.06 -9.59
CA TYR A 81 11.16 -16.07 -9.31
C TYR A 81 11.47 -16.38 -7.84
N ALA A 82 10.51 -16.08 -6.94
CA ALA A 82 10.69 -16.29 -5.52
C ALA A 82 10.77 -17.77 -5.16
N ARG A 83 11.76 -18.15 -4.34
CA ARG A 83 11.86 -19.50 -3.78
C ARG A 83 10.77 -19.75 -2.74
N LYS A 84 10.46 -18.73 -1.92
CA LYS A 84 9.52 -18.83 -0.81
C LYS A 84 8.81 -17.50 -0.60
N THR A 85 7.54 -17.58 -0.22
CA THR A 85 6.75 -16.43 0.24
C THR A 85 6.40 -16.62 1.71
N ILE A 86 6.61 -15.57 2.52
CA ILE A 86 6.17 -15.52 3.91
C ILE A 86 5.08 -14.46 4.02
N GLN A 87 3.93 -14.87 4.59
CA GLN A 87 2.85 -13.94 4.89
C GLN A 87 2.97 -13.45 6.32
N TYR A 88 2.82 -12.15 6.51
CA TYR A 88 2.87 -11.46 7.80
C TYR A 88 1.51 -10.83 8.11
N ASP A 89 1.17 -10.73 9.37
CA ASP A 89 -0.01 -9.99 9.80
C ASP A 89 0.24 -8.48 9.74
N THR A 90 1.47 -8.06 10.02
CA THR A 90 1.86 -6.65 9.98
C THR A 90 3.09 -6.40 9.10
N PHE A 91 3.17 -5.21 8.50
CA PHE A 91 4.40 -4.80 7.80
C PHE A 91 5.58 -4.59 8.76
N ASN A 92 5.33 -4.25 10.04
CA ASN A 92 6.41 -4.13 11.02
C ASN A 92 7.16 -5.44 11.18
N ASP A 93 6.46 -6.57 11.30
CA ASP A 93 7.09 -7.89 11.40
C ASP A 93 7.87 -8.24 10.12
N ALA A 94 7.34 -7.89 8.95
CA ALA A 94 8.04 -8.06 7.68
C ALA A 94 9.34 -7.23 7.62
N PHE A 95 9.31 -5.97 8.09
CA PHE A 95 10.52 -5.13 8.17
C PHE A 95 11.54 -5.66 9.16
N LEU A 96 11.12 -6.20 10.31
CA LEU A 96 12.03 -6.85 11.26
C LEU A 96 12.75 -8.05 10.64
N ASP A 97 12.02 -8.85 9.83
CA ASP A 97 12.60 -9.99 9.13
C ASP A 97 13.50 -9.57 7.96
N LEU A 98 13.17 -8.47 7.28
CA LEU A 98 14.05 -7.88 6.25
C LEU A 98 15.35 -7.37 6.87
N ASP A 99 15.28 -6.67 8.01
CA ASP A 99 16.44 -6.16 8.73
C ASP A 99 17.33 -7.28 9.26
N ALA A 100 16.71 -8.35 9.73
CA ALA A 100 17.40 -9.56 10.18
C ALA A 100 17.89 -10.48 9.03
N LYS A 101 17.67 -10.08 7.76
CA LYS A 101 18.01 -10.85 6.55
C LYS A 101 17.35 -12.25 6.48
N ARG A 102 16.20 -12.43 7.16
CA ARG A 102 15.41 -13.66 7.07
C ARG A 102 14.56 -13.71 5.80
N ILE A 103 14.22 -12.53 5.26
CA ILE A 103 13.65 -12.34 3.93
C ILE A 103 14.52 -11.35 3.14
N SER A 104 14.40 -11.37 1.82
CA SER A 104 15.20 -10.53 0.91
C SER A 104 14.42 -9.33 0.37
N GLY A 105 13.10 -9.32 0.50
CA GLY A 105 12.27 -8.19 0.06
C GLY A 105 10.84 -8.31 0.55
N ILE A 106 10.13 -7.17 0.52
CA ILE A 106 8.73 -7.02 0.94
C ILE A 106 7.96 -6.37 -0.20
N VAL A 107 6.80 -6.93 -0.58
CA VAL A 107 5.84 -6.22 -1.45
C VAL A 107 4.93 -5.38 -0.58
N ILE A 108 4.88 -4.08 -0.86
CA ILE A 108 4.27 -3.08 0.02
C ILE A 108 3.86 -1.82 -0.76
N ASP A 109 2.92 -1.07 -0.23
CA ASP A 109 2.56 0.26 -0.71
C ASP A 109 3.76 1.22 -0.68
N GLU A 110 4.05 1.90 -1.79
CA GLU A 110 5.15 2.88 -1.87
C GLU A 110 4.99 4.00 -0.83
N VAL A 111 3.76 4.48 -0.65
CA VAL A 111 3.44 5.53 0.34
C VAL A 111 3.86 5.08 1.75
N TYR A 112 3.51 3.86 2.15
CA TYR A 112 3.85 3.35 3.48
C TYR A 112 5.33 2.98 3.59
N ALA A 113 5.92 2.42 2.54
CA ALA A 113 7.35 2.10 2.49
C ALA A 113 8.21 3.35 2.68
N SER A 114 7.95 4.41 1.92
CA SER A 114 8.67 5.68 2.02
C SER A 114 8.60 6.27 3.43
N TYR A 115 7.44 6.22 4.09
CA TYR A 115 7.29 6.65 5.48
C TYR A 115 8.15 5.82 6.43
N VAL A 116 8.03 4.49 6.39
CA VAL A 116 8.78 3.60 7.29
C VAL A 116 10.29 3.75 7.08
N ILE A 117 10.73 3.75 5.82
CA ILE A 117 12.16 3.86 5.46
C ILE A 117 12.74 5.19 5.96
N SER A 118 12.02 6.31 5.80
CA SER A 118 12.49 7.63 6.26
C SER A 118 12.73 7.72 7.77
N HIS A 119 12.12 6.81 8.56
CA HIS A 119 12.27 6.74 10.02
C HIS A 119 13.25 5.64 10.47
N LYS A 120 13.90 4.94 9.55
CA LYS A 120 14.94 3.97 9.90
C LYS A 120 16.26 4.64 10.25
N SER A 121 17.09 3.99 11.04
CA SER A 121 18.43 4.47 11.40
C SER A 121 19.38 4.56 10.21
N ASP A 122 19.18 3.70 9.20
CA ASP A 122 19.94 3.67 7.94
C ASP A 122 18.99 3.59 6.73
N PRO A 123 18.32 4.71 6.37
CA PRO A 123 17.37 4.73 5.26
C PRO A 123 18.00 4.36 3.91
N LEU A 124 19.28 4.69 3.71
CA LEU A 124 19.99 4.48 2.44
C LEU A 124 20.29 3.00 2.15
N SER A 125 20.13 2.12 3.13
CA SER A 125 20.28 0.68 2.92
C SER A 125 19.05 0.03 2.28
N TYR A 126 17.93 0.76 2.17
CA TYR A 126 16.71 0.24 1.55
C TYR A 126 16.54 0.80 0.14
N HIS A 127 16.02 -0.03 -0.75
CA HIS A 127 15.73 0.31 -2.14
C HIS A 127 14.26 0.00 -2.42
N GLU A 128 13.52 0.97 -2.92
CA GLU A 128 12.17 0.81 -3.45
C GLU A 128 12.31 0.51 -4.96
N VAL A 129 11.86 -0.66 -5.39
CA VAL A 129 11.99 -1.13 -6.78
C VAL A 129 10.60 -1.31 -7.38
N SER A 130 10.32 -0.59 -8.47
CA SER A 130 9.10 -0.81 -9.25
C SER A 130 9.14 -2.18 -9.92
N ILE A 131 8.12 -2.98 -9.68
CA ILE A 131 7.97 -4.32 -10.27
C ILE A 131 7.05 -4.29 -11.50
N GLY A 132 6.39 -3.16 -11.76
CA GLY A 132 5.44 -3.02 -12.86
C GLY A 132 4.03 -3.49 -12.52
N TYR A 133 3.66 -3.54 -11.24
CA TYR A 133 2.28 -3.76 -10.82
C TYR A 133 1.36 -2.62 -11.30
N PRO A 134 0.06 -2.87 -11.47
CA PRO A 134 -0.90 -1.82 -11.80
C PRO A 134 -0.89 -0.71 -10.74
N LYS A 135 -1.02 0.54 -11.22
CA LYS A 135 -1.17 1.70 -10.34
C LYS A 135 -2.44 1.59 -9.51
N GLU A 136 -2.36 2.08 -8.29
CA GLU A 136 -3.45 2.09 -7.32
C GLU A 136 -3.75 3.52 -6.86
N GLU A 137 -4.92 3.66 -6.25
CA GLU A 137 -5.36 4.90 -5.61
C GLU A 137 -5.88 4.58 -4.21
N PHE A 138 -5.54 5.41 -3.23
CA PHE A 138 -6.15 5.36 -1.91
C PHE A 138 -7.41 6.21 -1.86
N ALA A 139 -8.45 5.63 -1.30
CA ALA A 139 -9.72 6.30 -1.05
C ALA A 139 -10.33 5.81 0.27
N VAL A 140 -11.25 6.59 0.83
CA VAL A 140 -11.95 6.21 2.05
C VAL A 140 -13.01 5.18 1.71
N GLY A 141 -12.97 4.02 2.37
CA GLY A 141 -14.01 3.01 2.31
C GLY A 141 -15.21 3.40 3.19
N ILE A 142 -16.41 3.38 2.62
CA ILE A 142 -17.63 3.83 3.25
C ILE A 142 -18.70 2.75 3.08
N ARG A 143 -19.60 2.60 4.04
CA ARG A 143 -20.71 1.65 3.96
C ARG A 143 -21.54 1.88 2.70
N LYS A 144 -21.85 0.81 1.98
CA LYS A 144 -22.76 0.90 0.83
C LYS A 144 -24.11 1.45 1.29
N GLY A 145 -24.62 2.45 0.58
CA GLY A 145 -25.87 3.12 0.94
C GLY A 145 -25.68 4.40 1.76
N ASP A 146 -24.58 4.62 2.47
CA ASP A 146 -24.31 5.87 3.19
C ASP A 146 -23.83 6.98 2.23
N LYS A 147 -24.75 7.38 1.35
CA LYS A 147 -24.52 8.47 0.38
C LYS A 147 -24.23 9.81 1.08
N LYS A 148 -24.86 10.06 2.24
CA LYS A 148 -24.71 11.33 2.97
C LYS A 148 -23.28 11.50 3.49
N LEU A 149 -22.72 10.48 4.13
CA LEU A 149 -21.35 10.50 4.63
C LEU A 149 -20.35 10.61 3.47
N ARG A 150 -20.55 9.82 2.40
CA ARG A 150 -19.70 9.86 1.22
C ARG A 150 -19.63 11.26 0.59
N LEU A 151 -20.77 11.93 0.44
CA LEU A 151 -20.82 13.29 -0.13
C LEU A 151 -20.11 14.30 0.77
N LYS A 152 -20.24 14.19 2.11
CA LYS A 152 -19.53 15.06 3.05
C LYS A 152 -18.02 14.87 2.95
N ILE A 153 -17.53 13.61 2.93
CA ILE A 153 -16.11 13.30 2.79
C ILE A 153 -15.57 13.82 1.45
N ASN A 154 -16.30 13.58 0.34
CA ASN A 154 -15.88 14.06 -0.97
C ASN A 154 -15.79 15.58 -1.04
N ARG A 155 -16.72 16.31 -0.42
CA ARG A 155 -16.68 17.78 -0.34
C ARG A 155 -15.43 18.22 0.40
N ALA A 156 -15.17 17.67 1.59
CA ALA A 156 -13.99 18.00 2.38
C ALA A 156 -12.68 17.69 1.64
N LEU A 157 -12.56 16.53 1.01
CA LEU A 157 -11.38 16.16 0.21
C LEU A 157 -11.17 17.13 -0.97
N ASN A 158 -12.25 17.54 -1.65
CA ASN A 158 -12.15 18.50 -2.75
C ASN A 158 -11.71 19.89 -2.27
N GLU A 159 -12.20 20.35 -1.12
CA GLU A 159 -11.80 21.62 -0.50
C GLU A 159 -10.30 21.57 -0.13
N LEU A 160 -9.85 20.51 0.55
CA LEU A 160 -8.46 20.30 0.95
C LEU A 160 -7.50 20.10 -0.24
N LYS A 161 -7.99 19.55 -1.35
CA LYS A 161 -7.23 19.47 -2.60
C LYS A 161 -7.08 20.85 -3.24
N LYS A 162 -8.18 21.63 -3.28
CA LYS A 162 -8.24 22.94 -3.90
C LYS A 162 -7.37 23.98 -3.18
N ASP A 163 -7.32 23.95 -1.85
CA ASP A 163 -6.52 24.89 -1.04
C ASP A 163 -5.06 24.44 -0.85
N GLY A 164 -4.67 23.28 -1.40
CA GLY A 164 -3.32 22.73 -1.35
C GLY A 164 -2.97 22.02 -0.04
N THR A 165 -3.92 21.88 0.90
CA THR A 165 -3.69 21.23 2.20
C THR A 165 -3.26 19.77 2.03
N ILE A 166 -3.89 18.99 1.14
CA ILE A 166 -3.48 17.60 0.87
C ILE A 166 -2.04 17.54 0.37
N LYS A 167 -1.65 18.43 -0.55
CA LYS A 167 -0.27 18.50 -1.06
C LYS A 167 0.72 18.77 0.07
N LYS A 168 0.41 19.70 0.96
CA LYS A 168 1.24 20.04 2.12
C LYS A 168 1.38 18.88 3.09
N ILE A 169 0.27 18.17 3.38
CA ILE A 169 0.27 16.98 4.25
C ILE A 169 1.15 15.91 3.63
N ASN A 170 0.98 15.59 2.34
CA ASN A 170 1.78 14.58 1.66
C ASN A 170 3.27 14.89 1.69
N HIS A 171 3.64 16.13 1.42
CA HIS A 171 5.03 16.56 1.49
C HIS A 171 5.62 16.41 2.90
N ASN A 172 4.86 16.78 3.93
CA ASN A 172 5.32 16.71 5.31
C ASN A 172 5.50 15.27 5.81
N TRP A 173 4.63 14.34 5.37
CA TRP A 173 4.65 12.97 5.88
C TRP A 173 5.50 12.01 5.04
N PHE A 174 5.59 12.24 3.74
CA PHE A 174 6.20 11.27 2.82
C PHE A 174 7.39 11.86 2.05
N GLY A 175 7.68 13.17 2.18
CA GLY A 175 8.76 13.82 1.45
C GLY A 175 8.56 13.90 -0.07
N LYS A 176 7.51 13.28 -0.59
CA LYS A 176 7.12 13.20 -2.01
C LYS A 176 5.68 13.69 -2.18
N ASN A 177 5.31 14.04 -3.40
CA ASN A 177 3.92 14.30 -3.77
C ASN A 177 3.34 13.03 -4.43
N PHE A 178 2.42 12.35 -3.75
CA PHE A 178 1.64 11.24 -4.27
C PHE A 178 0.26 11.72 -4.79
N ILE A 179 0.23 12.85 -5.49
CA ILE A 179 -0.98 13.44 -6.07
C ILE A 179 -0.70 13.65 -7.55
N ASP A 180 -1.64 13.19 -8.38
CA ASP A 180 -1.73 13.57 -9.79
C ASP A 180 -2.33 14.97 -9.95
#